data_9ce0e17c96567ff16bf2863f660ccfff
#
_entry.id   9ce0e17c96567ff16bf2863f660ccfff
#
_cell.length_a   1.000
_cell.length_b   1.000
_cell.length_c   1.000
_cell.angle_alpha   90.00
_cell.angle_beta   90.00
_cell.angle_gamma   90.00
#
_symmetry.space_group_name_H-M   'P 1'
#
loop_
_entity.id
_entity.type
_entity.pdbx_description
1 polymer ?
#
loop_
_entity_poly.entity_id
_entity_poly.type
_entity_poly.pdbx_seq_one_letter_code
_entity_poly.pdbx_strand_id
1 'polypeptide(L)'
;MYETPAGWLSSLHPIIDGEVCEDRHHEWGFTIYRTEYGPSTDHPWQRLLQMIQTHAHKATLRVNGVTDDDPVFQQLWSLFRLDAQADTALSGLNVDQLRLLYNNSNGNLPPMNTDFPLHRIFLVADDVTFADAEPSTIKAVDGDYRAENYIPRNNWNGGQRYFGWMPMRAHEVVEMWKHLDYDCLDRIAPPTIKGSHLVIWENDCY
;
A
#
# COMPACT_ATOMS: atom_id res chain seq x y z
N MET A 1 12.01 9.95 -9.31
CA MET A 1 12.37 8.51 -9.42
C MET A 1 13.70 8.34 -8.73
N TYR A 2 13.79 7.47 -7.73
CA TYR A 2 15.08 7.18 -7.10
C TYR A 2 15.96 6.48 -8.14
N GLU A 3 17.05 7.09 -8.48
CA GLU A 3 18.00 6.52 -9.44
C GLU A 3 19.02 5.61 -8.75
N THR A 4 19.08 5.65 -7.41
CA THR A 4 20.02 4.88 -6.61
C THR A 4 19.42 4.47 -5.25
N PRO A 5 19.91 3.38 -4.61
CA PRO A 5 19.50 3.02 -3.26
C PRO A 5 19.75 4.14 -2.24
N ALA A 6 20.85 4.88 -2.39
CA ALA A 6 21.19 6.01 -1.53
C ALA A 6 20.17 7.15 -1.64
N GLY A 7 19.69 7.45 -2.86
CA GLY A 7 18.63 8.45 -3.07
C GLY A 7 17.32 8.05 -2.42
N TRP A 8 16.95 6.78 -2.53
CA TRP A 8 15.76 6.25 -1.85
C TRP A 8 15.92 6.31 -0.32
N LEU A 9 17.06 5.82 0.19
CA LEU A 9 17.34 5.86 1.63
C LEU A 9 17.27 7.30 2.18
N SER A 10 17.80 8.28 1.44
CA SER A 10 17.74 9.69 1.83
C SER A 10 16.31 10.23 1.89
N SER A 11 15.38 9.74 1.06
CA SER A 11 13.98 10.17 1.10
C SER A 11 13.21 9.61 2.30
N LEU A 12 13.75 8.60 2.97
CA LEU A 12 13.17 8.02 4.18
C LEU A 12 13.56 8.76 5.46
N HIS A 13 14.34 9.86 5.36
CA HIS A 13 14.60 10.69 6.54
C HIS A 13 13.33 11.44 6.96
N PRO A 14 12.94 11.37 8.26
CA PRO A 14 11.81 12.14 8.75
C PRO A 14 12.12 13.65 8.74
N ILE A 15 11.08 14.45 8.49
CA ILE A 15 11.14 15.90 8.64
C ILE A 15 10.51 16.24 9.98
N ILE A 16 11.30 16.76 10.91
CA ILE A 16 10.86 17.15 12.25
C ILE A 16 11.03 18.67 12.37
N ASP A 17 9.95 19.38 12.66
CA ASP A 17 9.93 20.85 12.76
C ASP A 17 10.47 21.58 11.52
N GLY A 18 10.33 20.97 10.34
CA GLY A 18 10.79 21.51 9.06
C GLY A 18 12.25 21.20 8.71
N GLU A 19 12.96 20.47 9.56
CA GLU A 19 14.34 20.04 9.34
C GLU A 19 14.43 18.52 9.08
N VAL A 20 15.32 18.11 8.16
CA VAL A 20 15.59 16.70 7.88
C VAL A 20 16.40 16.10 9.02
N CYS A 21 15.89 15.03 9.60
CA CYS A 21 16.56 14.30 10.67
C CYS A 21 17.43 13.18 10.06
N GLU A 22 18.69 13.45 9.78
CA GLU A 22 19.61 12.51 9.12
C GLU A 22 20.00 11.28 9.96
N ASP A 23 19.81 11.36 11.28
CA ASP A 23 20.13 10.28 12.21
C ASP A 23 19.10 9.14 12.24
N ARG A 24 17.98 9.30 11.55
CA ARG A 24 16.86 8.35 11.54
C ARG A 24 16.33 8.13 10.14
N HIS A 25 15.77 6.95 9.93
CA HIS A 25 15.01 6.62 8.74
C HIS A 25 13.63 6.10 9.14
N HIS A 26 12.62 6.44 8.36
CA HIS A 26 11.33 5.76 8.42
C HIS A 26 11.45 4.34 7.88
N GLU A 27 10.71 3.41 8.48
CA GLU A 27 10.41 2.14 7.82
C GLU A 27 9.55 2.43 6.59
N TRP A 28 9.70 1.64 5.55
CA TRP A 28 8.90 1.72 4.34
C TRP A 28 8.18 0.42 4.04
N GLY A 29 7.09 0.48 3.31
CA GLY A 29 6.21 -0.64 3.04
C GLY A 29 4.79 -0.36 3.52
N PHE A 30 4.02 -1.37 3.87
CA PHE A 30 2.59 -1.19 4.15
C PHE A 30 2.09 -2.07 5.28
N THR A 31 1.09 -1.59 6.02
CA THR A 31 0.21 -2.44 6.81
C THR A 31 -0.76 -3.14 5.86
N ILE A 32 -0.93 -4.46 6.01
CA ILE A 32 -1.92 -5.25 5.27
C ILE A 32 -2.90 -5.93 6.22
N TYR A 33 -4.19 -5.64 6.05
CA TYR A 33 -5.27 -6.23 6.83
C TYR A 33 -5.87 -7.43 6.10
N ARG A 34 -6.01 -8.56 6.83
CA ARG A 34 -6.78 -9.71 6.37
C ARG A 34 -8.20 -9.62 6.91
N THR A 35 -9.21 -9.68 6.04
CA THR A 35 -10.63 -9.63 6.46
C THR A 35 -11.41 -10.90 6.16
N GLU A 36 -10.82 -11.87 5.45
CA GLU A 36 -11.44 -13.16 5.14
C GLU A 36 -10.74 -14.31 5.88
N TYR A 37 -11.53 -15.10 6.62
CA TYR A 37 -11.07 -16.17 7.53
C TYR A 37 -11.77 -17.51 7.27
N GLY A 38 -12.04 -17.86 6.04
CA GLY A 38 -12.57 -19.17 5.66
C GLY A 38 -11.57 -20.33 5.96
N PRO A 39 -12.04 -21.58 6.07
CA PRO A 39 -11.19 -22.72 6.44
C PRO A 39 -10.00 -22.98 5.51
N SER A 40 -10.04 -22.46 4.29
CA SER A 40 -9.02 -22.65 3.26
C SER A 40 -8.15 -21.41 3.00
N THR A 41 -8.33 -20.32 3.76
CA THR A 41 -7.67 -19.03 3.46
C THR A 41 -6.34 -18.81 4.16
N ASP A 42 -5.97 -19.65 5.15
CA ASP A 42 -4.70 -19.50 5.88
C ASP A 42 -3.48 -19.74 5.00
N HIS A 43 -3.47 -20.81 4.22
CA HIS A 43 -2.36 -21.10 3.32
C HIS A 43 -2.24 -20.06 2.18
N PRO A 44 -3.32 -19.68 1.48
CA PRO A 44 -3.29 -18.56 0.53
C PRO A 44 -2.80 -17.24 1.14
N TRP A 45 -3.19 -16.92 2.39
CA TRP A 45 -2.69 -15.75 3.11
C TRP A 45 -1.17 -15.77 3.26
N GLN A 46 -0.59 -16.88 3.74
CA GLN A 46 0.86 -17.00 3.89
C GLN A 46 1.58 -16.90 2.54
N ARG A 47 1.02 -17.50 1.49
CA ARG A 47 1.55 -17.40 0.13
C ARG A 47 1.52 -15.96 -0.40
N LEU A 48 0.43 -15.22 -0.14
CA LEU A 48 0.31 -13.81 -0.50
C LEU A 48 1.43 -12.97 0.14
N LEU A 49 1.62 -13.10 1.45
CA LEU A 49 2.66 -12.37 2.16
C LEU A 49 4.07 -12.70 1.64
N GLN A 50 4.36 -14.00 1.44
CA GLN A 50 5.63 -14.43 0.89
C GLN A 50 5.86 -13.92 -0.53
N MET A 51 4.82 -13.94 -1.36
CA MET A 51 4.86 -13.42 -2.72
C MET A 51 5.16 -11.92 -2.72
N ILE A 52 4.44 -11.13 -1.92
CA ILE A 52 4.67 -9.68 -1.78
C ILE A 52 6.12 -9.42 -1.37
N GLN A 53 6.61 -10.05 -0.31
CA GLN A 53 7.98 -9.86 0.17
C GLN A 53 9.03 -10.24 -0.89
N THR A 54 8.84 -11.38 -1.56
CA THR A 54 9.77 -11.85 -2.60
C THR A 54 9.81 -10.90 -3.79
N HIS A 55 8.65 -10.42 -4.24
CA HIS A 55 8.57 -9.49 -5.36
C HIS A 55 9.09 -8.10 -4.97
N ALA A 56 8.77 -7.61 -3.78
CA ALA A 56 9.30 -6.35 -3.27
C ALA A 56 10.83 -6.35 -3.23
N HIS A 57 11.44 -7.41 -2.71
CA HIS A 57 12.90 -7.56 -2.69
C HIS A 57 13.50 -7.50 -4.10
N LYS A 58 12.99 -8.33 -5.02
CA LYS A 58 13.46 -8.36 -6.41
C LYS A 58 13.24 -7.03 -7.15
N ALA A 59 12.09 -6.39 -6.93
CA ALA A 59 11.79 -5.11 -7.55
C ALA A 59 12.72 -4.01 -7.05
N THR A 60 13.02 -3.98 -5.74
CA THR A 60 13.94 -3.03 -5.14
C THR A 60 15.36 -3.18 -5.71
N LEU A 61 15.86 -4.41 -5.86
CA LEU A 61 17.14 -4.67 -6.53
C LEU A 61 17.14 -4.16 -7.98
N ARG A 62 16.11 -4.54 -8.75
CA ARG A 62 15.97 -4.17 -10.16
C ARG A 62 15.93 -2.67 -10.38
N VAL A 63 15.11 -1.98 -9.58
CA VAL A 63 14.91 -0.51 -9.69
C VAL A 63 16.22 0.24 -9.42
N ASN A 64 17.00 -0.25 -8.49
CA ASN A 64 18.26 0.39 -8.10
C ASN A 64 19.47 -0.11 -8.90
N GLY A 65 19.32 -1.17 -9.70
CA GLY A 65 20.39 -1.76 -10.50
C GLY A 65 21.57 -2.31 -9.68
N VAL A 66 21.27 -2.81 -8.48
CA VAL A 66 22.26 -3.31 -7.50
C VAL A 66 22.07 -4.79 -7.22
N THR A 67 23.02 -5.38 -6.52
CA THR A 67 23.00 -6.78 -6.08
C THR A 67 22.72 -6.89 -4.57
N ASP A 68 22.40 -8.09 -4.09
CA ASP A 68 22.06 -8.35 -2.69
C ASP A 68 23.17 -8.00 -1.69
N ASP A 69 24.41 -8.00 -2.12
CA ASP A 69 25.58 -7.70 -1.30
C ASP A 69 25.92 -6.20 -1.21
N ASP A 70 25.18 -5.35 -1.92
CA ASP A 70 25.33 -3.89 -1.80
C ASP A 70 24.93 -3.42 -0.39
N PRO A 71 25.86 -2.78 0.37
CA PRO A 71 25.58 -2.39 1.75
C PRO A 71 24.49 -1.34 1.89
N VAL A 72 24.32 -0.45 0.89
CA VAL A 72 23.27 0.57 0.92
C VAL A 72 21.90 -0.07 0.64
N PHE A 73 21.88 -1.06 -0.28
CA PHE A 73 20.67 -1.86 -0.49
C PHE A 73 20.28 -2.64 0.76
N GLN A 74 21.24 -3.29 1.43
CA GLN A 74 20.95 -4.02 2.67
C GLN A 74 20.38 -3.11 3.76
N GLN A 75 20.89 -1.88 3.88
CA GLN A 75 20.34 -0.89 4.79
C GLN A 75 18.90 -0.49 4.39
N LEU A 76 18.66 -0.18 3.12
CA LEU A 76 17.34 0.14 2.60
C LEU A 76 16.35 -1.02 2.82
N TRP A 77 16.78 -2.25 2.51
CA TRP A 77 15.93 -3.43 2.68
C TRP A 77 15.63 -3.75 4.14
N SER A 78 16.57 -3.48 5.05
CA SER A 78 16.34 -3.66 6.49
C SER A 78 15.22 -2.78 7.05
N LEU A 79 14.86 -1.71 6.34
CA LEU A 79 13.76 -0.80 6.68
C LEU A 79 12.41 -1.22 6.05
N PHE A 80 12.43 -2.20 5.13
CA PHE A 80 11.20 -2.71 4.54
C PHE A 80 10.40 -3.50 5.56
N ARG A 81 9.11 -3.15 5.69
CA ARG A 81 8.18 -3.88 6.53
C ARG A 81 6.84 -4.09 5.84
N LEU A 82 6.37 -5.34 5.86
CA LEU A 82 4.99 -5.68 5.56
C LEU A 82 4.33 -6.04 6.90
N ASP A 83 3.60 -5.09 7.47
CA ASP A 83 2.93 -5.23 8.77
C ASP A 83 1.61 -5.98 8.59
N ALA A 84 1.66 -7.31 8.77
CA ALA A 84 0.56 -8.22 8.50
C ALA A 84 -0.39 -8.33 9.69
N GLN A 85 -1.59 -7.76 9.57
CA GLN A 85 -2.64 -7.79 10.57
C GLN A 85 -3.66 -8.89 10.24
N ALA A 86 -3.67 -9.95 11.05
CA ALA A 86 -4.49 -11.14 10.83
C ALA A 86 -5.27 -11.56 12.10
N ASP A 87 -5.77 -10.60 12.85
CA ASP A 87 -6.68 -10.86 13.96
C ASP A 87 -8.08 -11.20 13.43
N THR A 88 -8.68 -12.27 13.93
CA THR A 88 -10.05 -12.68 13.57
C THR A 88 -11.12 -11.63 13.88
N ALA A 89 -10.84 -10.68 14.77
CA ALA A 89 -11.69 -9.51 15.00
C ALA A 89 -11.81 -8.60 13.75
N LEU A 90 -10.92 -8.74 12.76
CA LEU A 90 -10.98 -8.05 11.49
C LEU A 90 -11.93 -8.70 10.47
N SER A 91 -12.49 -9.89 10.81
CA SER A 91 -13.33 -10.66 9.90
C SER A 91 -14.54 -9.87 9.41
N GLY A 92 -14.68 -9.75 8.09
CA GLY A 92 -15.80 -9.07 7.43
C GLY A 92 -15.80 -7.56 7.58
N LEU A 93 -14.77 -6.94 8.14
CA LEU A 93 -14.67 -5.49 8.18
C LEU A 93 -14.55 -4.90 6.77
N ASN A 94 -15.33 -3.87 6.50
CA ASN A 94 -15.27 -3.12 5.26
C ASN A 94 -14.15 -2.05 5.29
N VAL A 95 -13.88 -1.46 4.13
CA VAL A 95 -12.82 -0.46 3.94
C VAL A 95 -12.96 0.74 4.90
N ASP A 96 -14.19 1.21 5.18
CA ASP A 96 -14.40 2.37 6.06
C ASP A 96 -14.11 2.03 7.52
N GLN A 97 -14.47 0.83 7.97
CA GLN A 97 -14.14 0.34 9.31
C GLN A 97 -12.63 0.15 9.49
N LEU A 98 -11.95 -0.40 8.48
CA LEU A 98 -10.49 -0.52 8.48
C LEU A 98 -9.80 0.84 8.48
N ARG A 99 -10.33 1.83 7.76
CA ARG A 99 -9.83 3.21 7.77
C ARG A 99 -9.92 3.84 9.16
N LEU A 100 -11.02 3.58 9.87
CA LEU A 100 -11.15 4.02 11.27
C LEU A 100 -10.11 3.34 12.18
N LEU A 101 -9.84 2.05 12.01
CA LEU A 101 -8.80 1.34 12.76
C LEU A 101 -7.41 1.89 12.45
N TYR A 102 -7.10 2.09 11.17
CA TYR A 102 -5.83 2.63 10.71
C TYR A 102 -5.54 4.02 11.31
N ASN A 103 -6.56 4.89 11.37
CA ASN A 103 -6.42 6.25 11.87
C ASN A 103 -6.50 6.38 13.40
N ASN A 104 -7.14 5.43 14.09
CA ASN A 104 -7.38 5.46 15.54
C ASN A 104 -6.55 4.42 16.29
N SER A 105 -5.40 4.02 15.77
CA SER A 105 -4.58 2.99 16.39
C SER A 105 -4.16 3.38 17.80
N ASN A 106 -4.89 2.87 18.79
CA ASN A 106 -4.56 2.96 20.22
C ASN A 106 -3.62 1.81 20.66
N GLY A 107 -3.00 1.12 19.70
CA GLY A 107 -2.15 -0.05 19.93
C GLY A 107 -0.72 0.30 20.31
N ASN A 108 0.03 -0.71 20.77
CA ASN A 108 1.44 -0.57 21.14
C ASN A 108 2.34 -0.22 19.94
N LEU A 109 1.91 -0.46 18.73
CA LEU A 109 2.61 -0.11 17.49
C LEU A 109 1.61 0.50 16.50
N PRO A 110 1.81 1.75 16.07
CA PRO A 110 0.93 2.34 15.06
C PRO A 110 1.08 1.59 13.72
N PRO A 111 0.01 1.54 12.90
CA PRO A 111 0.11 1.07 11.53
C PRO A 111 1.17 1.85 10.75
N MET A 112 1.75 1.22 9.73
CA MET A 112 2.77 1.89 8.92
C MET A 112 2.21 3.14 8.23
N ASN A 113 3.09 4.11 8.03
CA ASN A 113 2.86 5.33 7.26
C ASN A 113 1.81 6.30 7.84
N THR A 114 1.38 6.12 9.10
CA THR A 114 0.41 7.04 9.72
C THR A 114 0.95 8.46 9.89
N ASP A 115 2.27 8.62 9.93
CA ASP A 115 3.02 9.88 10.03
C ASP A 115 3.75 10.28 8.73
N PHE A 116 3.52 9.54 7.62
CA PHE A 116 4.16 9.77 6.33
C PHE A 116 3.12 10.22 5.28
N PRO A 117 2.90 11.54 5.08
CA PRO A 117 1.66 12.07 4.48
C PRO A 117 1.25 11.49 3.13
N LEU A 118 2.14 11.36 2.16
CA LEU A 118 1.79 10.83 0.85
C LEU A 118 1.58 9.31 0.85
N HIS A 119 2.15 8.62 1.82
CA HIS A 119 2.14 7.16 1.92
C HIS A 119 1.11 6.63 2.94
N ARG A 120 0.13 7.45 3.35
CA ARG A 120 -0.95 7.03 4.28
C ARG A 120 -1.92 6.06 3.61
N ILE A 121 -1.37 4.98 3.11
CA ILE A 121 -2.04 3.90 2.40
C ILE A 121 -1.88 2.61 3.20
N PHE A 122 -2.92 1.82 3.26
CA PHE A 122 -2.87 0.44 3.76
C PHE A 122 -3.44 -0.53 2.73
N LEU A 123 -3.09 -1.80 2.87
CA LEU A 123 -3.51 -2.86 1.97
C LEU A 123 -4.61 -3.70 2.61
N VAL A 124 -5.48 -4.32 1.79
CA VAL A 124 -6.53 -5.21 2.26
C VAL A 124 -6.56 -6.47 1.41
N ALA A 125 -6.54 -7.62 2.10
CA ALA A 125 -6.79 -8.94 1.54
C ALA A 125 -8.16 -9.44 2.03
N ASP A 126 -9.13 -9.46 1.13
CA ASP A 126 -10.52 -9.81 1.40
C ASP A 126 -10.97 -11.06 0.63
N ASP A 127 -12.27 -11.30 0.56
CA ASP A 127 -12.89 -12.41 -0.16
C ASP A 127 -12.49 -12.45 -1.64
N VAL A 128 -12.39 -11.27 -2.29
CA VAL A 128 -11.95 -11.17 -3.69
C VAL A 128 -10.49 -11.62 -3.84
N THR A 129 -9.63 -11.26 -2.88
CA THR A 129 -8.22 -11.69 -2.86
C THR A 129 -8.10 -13.20 -2.83
N PHE A 130 -8.95 -13.88 -2.05
CA PHE A 130 -8.90 -15.34 -1.85
C PHE A 130 -9.86 -16.13 -2.74
N ALA A 131 -10.58 -15.49 -3.65
CA ALA A 131 -11.43 -16.16 -4.64
C ALA A 131 -10.61 -17.04 -5.60
N ASP A 132 -9.38 -16.64 -5.90
CA ASP A 132 -8.45 -17.39 -6.75
C ASP A 132 -7.55 -18.31 -5.90
N ALA A 133 -7.16 -19.45 -6.47
CA ALA A 133 -6.24 -20.39 -5.82
C ALA A 133 -4.85 -19.77 -5.57
N GLU A 134 -4.47 -18.77 -6.36
CA GLU A 134 -3.26 -17.98 -6.22
C GLU A 134 -3.62 -16.50 -6.04
N PRO A 135 -3.69 -16.01 -4.80
CA PRO A 135 -4.07 -14.63 -4.52
C PRO A 135 -3.03 -13.67 -5.12
N SER A 136 -3.46 -12.85 -6.04
CA SER A 136 -2.58 -11.89 -6.74
C SER A 136 -3.13 -10.47 -6.73
N THR A 137 -4.40 -10.29 -6.35
CA THR A 137 -5.07 -8.99 -6.30
C THR A 137 -5.39 -8.61 -4.87
N ILE A 138 -5.05 -7.39 -4.49
CA ILE A 138 -5.35 -6.79 -3.18
C ILE A 138 -5.95 -5.41 -3.40
N LYS A 139 -6.47 -4.79 -2.34
CA LYS A 139 -6.90 -3.40 -2.38
C LYS A 139 -5.84 -2.50 -1.76
N ALA A 140 -5.47 -1.42 -2.45
CA ALA A 140 -4.77 -0.28 -1.86
C ALA A 140 -5.82 0.73 -1.40
N VAL A 141 -5.75 1.15 -0.15
CA VAL A 141 -6.77 1.99 0.49
C VAL A 141 -6.14 3.26 1.03
N ASP A 142 -6.71 4.39 0.65
CA ASP A 142 -6.36 5.71 1.13
C ASP A 142 -6.87 5.91 2.57
N GLY A 143 -5.96 6.08 3.51
CA GLY A 143 -6.26 6.30 4.92
C GLY A 143 -6.96 7.63 5.20
N ASP A 144 -6.73 8.64 4.37
CA ASP A 144 -7.25 10.00 4.54
C ASP A 144 -8.47 10.32 3.65
N TYR A 145 -8.95 9.33 2.90
CA TYR A 145 -10.10 9.52 2.03
C TYR A 145 -11.32 10.07 2.78
N ARG A 146 -11.92 11.11 2.19
CA ARG A 146 -13.19 11.69 2.61
C ARG A 146 -14.10 11.82 1.40
N ALA A 147 -15.24 11.14 1.43
CA ALA A 147 -16.16 11.06 0.29
C ALA A 147 -16.61 12.44 -0.21
N GLU A 148 -16.80 13.40 0.71
CA GLU A 148 -17.22 14.76 0.40
C GLU A 148 -16.27 15.52 -0.53
N ASN A 149 -14.97 15.15 -0.56
CA ASN A 149 -13.97 15.77 -1.42
C ASN A 149 -14.09 15.33 -2.88
N TYR A 150 -14.77 14.19 -3.13
CA TYR A 150 -14.85 13.54 -4.44
C TYR A 150 -16.25 13.51 -5.04
N ILE A 151 -17.24 14.08 -4.35
CA ILE A 151 -18.62 14.23 -4.87
C ILE A 151 -18.61 15.29 -5.99
N PRO A 152 -18.98 14.95 -7.23
CA PRO A 152 -19.06 15.92 -8.32
C PRO A 152 -20.03 17.04 -7.98
N ARG A 153 -19.62 18.29 -8.18
CA ARG A 153 -20.48 19.47 -7.95
C ARG A 153 -21.68 19.55 -8.90
N ASN A 154 -21.60 18.84 -10.01
CA ASN A 154 -22.70 18.71 -10.97
C ASN A 154 -22.67 17.33 -11.63
N ASN A 155 -23.84 16.81 -11.96
CA ASN A 155 -24.00 15.47 -12.58
C ASN A 155 -23.62 15.41 -14.07
N TRP A 156 -23.13 16.50 -14.67
CA TRP A 156 -22.82 16.57 -16.12
C TRP A 156 -21.58 15.78 -16.50
N ASN A 157 -20.64 15.60 -15.60
CA ASN A 157 -19.34 14.95 -15.86
C ASN A 157 -19.28 13.47 -15.46
N GLY A 158 -20.43 12.80 -15.33
CA GLY A 158 -20.49 11.43 -14.82
C GLY A 158 -20.42 11.39 -13.29
N GLY A 159 -20.62 10.21 -12.69
CA GLY A 159 -20.59 10.02 -11.23
C GLY A 159 -19.20 10.17 -10.63
N GLN A 160 -19.14 9.99 -9.34
CA GLN A 160 -17.88 9.89 -8.58
C GLN A 160 -16.96 8.82 -9.20
N ARG A 161 -15.68 9.14 -9.38
CA ARG A 161 -14.70 8.27 -10.06
C ARG A 161 -13.73 7.58 -9.12
N TYR A 162 -13.57 8.09 -7.90
CA TYR A 162 -12.68 7.57 -6.89
C TYR A 162 -13.43 7.38 -5.56
N PHE A 163 -13.23 6.23 -4.92
CA PHE A 163 -13.92 5.82 -3.70
C PHE A 163 -12.95 5.53 -2.55
N GLY A 164 -11.75 6.10 -2.58
CA GLY A 164 -10.75 5.97 -1.54
C GLY A 164 -10.02 4.64 -1.53
N TRP A 165 -10.09 3.88 -2.62
CA TRP A 165 -9.34 2.64 -2.79
C TRP A 165 -9.28 2.23 -4.27
N MET A 166 -8.36 1.34 -4.59
CA MET A 166 -8.29 0.67 -5.89
C MET A 166 -7.83 -0.78 -5.75
N PRO A 167 -8.27 -1.69 -6.65
CA PRO A 167 -7.66 -3.01 -6.78
C PRO A 167 -6.30 -2.88 -7.47
N MET A 168 -5.29 -3.57 -6.94
CA MET A 168 -3.94 -3.60 -7.50
C MET A 168 -3.36 -5.01 -7.51
N ARG A 169 -2.35 -5.23 -8.35
CA ARG A 169 -1.55 -6.45 -8.28
C ARG A 169 -0.65 -6.42 -7.07
N ALA A 170 -0.69 -7.49 -6.27
CA ALA A 170 0.06 -7.56 -5.01
C ALA A 170 1.58 -7.54 -5.18
N HIS A 171 2.10 -7.92 -6.35
CA HIS A 171 3.53 -7.84 -6.66
C HIS A 171 4.02 -6.43 -7.01
N GLU A 172 3.10 -5.46 -7.18
CA GLU A 172 3.40 -4.08 -7.55
C GLU A 172 3.57 -3.13 -6.34
N VAL A 173 3.73 -3.65 -5.14
CA VAL A 173 3.83 -2.82 -3.91
C VAL A 173 4.99 -1.82 -3.95
N VAL A 174 6.12 -2.17 -4.60
CA VAL A 174 7.28 -1.27 -4.73
C VAL A 174 7.01 -0.16 -5.73
N GLU A 175 6.39 -0.49 -6.86
CA GLU A 175 6.03 0.52 -7.85
C GLU A 175 4.94 1.44 -7.29
N MET A 176 3.96 0.91 -6.55
CA MET A 176 2.99 1.72 -5.80
C MET A 176 3.71 2.69 -4.85
N TRP A 177 4.64 2.20 -4.02
CA TRP A 177 5.40 3.03 -3.10
C TRP A 177 6.08 4.21 -3.82
N LYS A 178 6.73 3.94 -4.95
CA LYS A 178 7.41 4.96 -5.75
C LYS A 178 6.47 5.98 -6.38
N HIS A 179 5.29 5.53 -6.82
CA HIS A 179 4.28 6.44 -7.36
C HIS A 179 3.75 7.40 -6.29
N LEU A 180 3.62 6.95 -5.04
CA LEU A 180 3.17 7.78 -3.92
C LEU A 180 4.15 8.89 -3.54
N ASP A 181 5.41 8.85 -3.98
CA ASP A 181 6.35 9.97 -3.80
C ASP A 181 5.95 11.23 -4.60
N TYR A 182 5.18 11.05 -5.66
CA TYR A 182 4.84 12.12 -6.61
C TYR A 182 3.36 12.40 -6.71
N ASP A 183 2.53 11.41 -6.46
CA ASP A 183 1.09 11.49 -6.66
C ASP A 183 0.31 10.83 -5.51
N CYS A 184 -0.87 11.40 -5.24
CA CYS A 184 -1.83 10.79 -4.32
C CYS A 184 -2.54 9.59 -4.97
N LEU A 185 -3.08 8.69 -4.15
CA LEU A 185 -3.74 7.47 -4.64
C LEU A 185 -4.90 7.76 -5.60
N ASP A 186 -5.61 8.88 -5.44
CA ASP A 186 -6.73 9.28 -6.31
C ASP A 186 -6.30 9.62 -7.76
N ARG A 187 -5.04 10.00 -7.95
CA ARG A 187 -4.45 10.24 -9.28
C ARG A 187 -3.86 8.98 -9.90
N ILE A 188 -3.31 8.10 -9.06
CA ILE A 188 -2.76 6.81 -9.48
C ILE A 188 -3.88 5.83 -9.84
N ALA A 189 -5.03 5.91 -9.12
CA ALA A 189 -6.12 4.96 -9.25
C ALA A 189 -6.81 5.04 -10.61
N PRO A 190 -6.99 3.90 -11.31
CA PRO A 190 -7.84 3.84 -12.47
C PRO A 190 -9.26 4.34 -12.15
N PRO A 191 -9.87 5.15 -13.01
CA PRO A 191 -11.20 5.67 -12.75
C PRO A 191 -12.24 4.55 -12.73
N THR A 192 -13.18 4.63 -11.77
CA THR A 192 -14.32 3.72 -11.74
C THR A 192 -15.35 4.09 -12.81
N ILE A 193 -16.08 3.09 -13.29
CA ILE A 193 -17.23 3.29 -14.19
C ILE A 193 -18.50 2.92 -13.42
N LYS A 194 -19.35 3.90 -13.17
CA LYS A 194 -20.58 3.74 -12.37
C LYS A 194 -20.31 3.13 -10.97
N GLY A 195 -19.19 3.49 -10.37
CA GLY A 195 -18.77 2.98 -9.07
C GLY A 195 -18.08 1.60 -9.08
N SER A 196 -17.92 0.98 -10.24
CA SER A 196 -17.24 -0.30 -10.35
C SER A 196 -15.79 -0.13 -10.78
N HIS A 197 -14.87 -0.82 -10.11
CA HIS A 197 -13.47 -0.94 -10.52
C HIS A 197 -13.37 -2.01 -11.62
N LEU A 198 -13.15 -1.58 -12.86
CA LEU A 198 -13.05 -2.47 -14.02
C LEU A 198 -11.60 -2.81 -14.37
N VAL A 199 -10.64 -2.06 -13.83
CA VAL A 199 -9.20 -2.21 -14.08
C VAL A 199 -8.51 -2.51 -12.77
N ILE A 200 -7.69 -3.55 -12.75
CA ILE A 200 -6.75 -3.82 -11.66
C ILE A 200 -5.49 -3.03 -11.98
N TRP A 201 -5.04 -2.21 -11.03
CA TRP A 201 -3.85 -1.40 -11.24
C TRP A 201 -2.59 -2.28 -11.33
N GLU A 202 -1.81 -2.03 -12.34
CA GLU A 202 -0.52 -2.64 -12.64
C GLU A 202 0.34 -1.59 -13.34
N ASN A 203 1.61 -1.47 -13.00
CA ASN A 203 2.46 -0.36 -13.47
C ASN A 203 2.63 -0.31 -15.00
N ASP A 204 2.58 -1.46 -15.68
CA ASP A 204 2.75 -1.57 -17.14
C ASP A 204 1.48 -1.18 -17.94
N CYS A 205 0.42 -0.73 -17.28
CA CYS A 205 -0.88 -0.46 -17.91
C CYS A 205 -1.06 1.01 -18.38
N TYR A 206 -0.02 1.88 -18.22
CA TYR A 206 -0.14 3.31 -18.59
C TYR A 206 1.10 3.85 -19.31
#